data_cdca6ec739ae9759d5b98852a7c9e52b
#
_entry.id   cdca6ec739ae9759d5b98852a7c9e52b
#
_cell.length_a   1.000
_cell.length_b   1.000
_cell.length_c   1.000
_cell.angle_alpha   90.00
_cell.angle_beta   90.00
_cell.angle_gamma   90.00
#
_symmetry.space_group_name_H-M   'P 1'
#
loop_
_entity.id
_entity.type
_entity.pdbx_description
1 polymer ?
#
loop_
_entity_poly.entity_id
_entity_poly.type
_entity_poly.pdbx_seq_one_letter_code
_entity_poly.pdbx_strand_id
1 'polypeptide(L)'
;LHFAFVQNLILLSEQYETGALVHFGAASAHDHADHAVAPDVAIVPDATPNQVDHSHDHADGEVGSLQRNALTSLFFGLAYVAYGLVLVAGFGLAEVYGKQVTRHQGLLWGIAGFAAVQLAPAMVLEPELPGAMAADLAARQIWWLGTAVSTGLGLALLGYGRGLLMAGLAVLLLAAPHVIGAPELDGFTGVAPPELASSFAARSLGVGLIVWASLGALAGQLWASSNRS
;
A
#
# COMPACT_ATOMS: atom_id res chain seq x y z
N LEU A 1 14.17 3.11 -2.83
CA LEU A 1 13.06 4.04 -2.60
C LEU A 1 12.24 3.62 -1.39
N HIS A 2 11.69 2.39 -1.34
CA HIS A 2 10.85 1.92 -0.22
C HIS A 2 11.56 2.13 1.13
N PHE A 3 12.77 1.62 1.32
CA PHE A 3 13.54 1.74 2.57
C PHE A 3 13.83 3.21 2.96
N ALA A 4 13.99 4.11 1.99
CA ALA A 4 14.31 5.50 2.26
C ALA A 4 13.09 6.35 2.64
N PHE A 5 11.90 6.06 2.09
CA PHE A 5 10.74 6.94 2.19
C PHE A 5 9.56 6.36 2.97
N VAL A 6 9.45 5.03 3.04
CA VAL A 6 8.26 4.34 3.57
C VAL A 6 8.56 3.57 4.85
N GLN A 7 9.69 2.86 4.91
CA GLN A 7 10.01 1.94 6.01
C GLN A 7 10.01 2.62 7.39
N ASN A 8 10.53 3.83 7.50
CA ASN A 8 10.57 4.55 8.79
C ASN A 8 9.16 4.80 9.36
N LEU A 9 8.16 4.99 8.48
CA LEU A 9 6.78 5.19 8.91
C LEU A 9 6.15 3.87 9.39
N ILE A 10 6.50 2.74 8.77
CA ILE A 10 6.09 1.41 9.20
C ILE A 10 6.67 1.10 10.59
N LEU A 11 7.98 1.29 10.77
CA LEU A 11 8.64 1.06 12.06
C LEU A 11 8.08 1.96 13.16
N LEU A 12 7.69 3.19 12.83
CA LEU A 12 7.05 4.08 13.79
C LEU A 12 5.63 3.62 14.14
N SER A 13 4.86 3.13 13.16
CA SER A 13 3.51 2.61 13.44
C SER A 13 3.53 1.31 14.27
N GLU A 14 4.55 0.46 14.09
CA GLU A 14 4.76 -0.73 14.92
C GLU A 14 4.93 -0.37 16.41
N GLN A 15 5.52 0.80 16.71
CA GLN A 15 5.64 1.28 18.11
C GLN A 15 4.28 1.70 18.70
N TYR A 16 3.37 2.22 17.88
CA TYR A 16 2.00 2.48 18.31
C TYR A 16 1.19 1.18 18.45
N GLU A 17 1.38 0.21 17.56
CA GLU A 17 0.72 -1.10 17.60
C GLU A 17 1.14 -1.89 18.84
N THR A 18 2.42 -1.87 19.19
CA THR A 18 2.96 -2.56 20.38
C THR A 18 2.71 -1.82 21.70
N GLY A 19 2.15 -0.61 21.66
CA GLY A 19 1.91 0.22 22.84
C GLY A 19 3.17 0.92 23.39
N ALA A 20 4.30 0.86 22.68
CA ALA A 20 5.51 1.62 23.05
C ALA A 20 5.31 3.13 22.90
N LEU A 21 4.45 3.53 21.99
CA LEU A 21 3.94 4.91 21.84
C LEU A 21 2.42 4.89 21.94
N VAL A 22 1.84 5.93 22.53
CA VAL A 22 0.38 6.08 22.67
C VAL A 22 -0.04 7.42 22.08
N HIS A 23 -1.06 7.40 21.22
CA HIS A 23 -1.69 8.61 20.71
C HIS A 23 -2.78 9.07 21.68
N PHE A 24 -2.95 10.37 21.84
CA PHE A 24 -3.87 10.99 22.82
C PHE A 24 -5.32 10.48 22.80
N GLY A 25 -5.80 9.91 21.67
CA GLY A 25 -7.13 9.33 21.58
C GLY A 25 -7.27 7.90 22.14
N ALA A 26 -6.17 7.18 22.32
CA ALA A 26 -6.17 5.78 22.78
C ALA A 26 -6.08 5.67 24.33
N ALA A 27 -5.63 6.72 25.01
CA ALA A 27 -5.48 6.73 26.48
C ALA A 27 -6.82 6.67 27.23
N SER A 28 -7.95 6.91 26.58
CA SER A 28 -9.28 6.94 27.21
C SER A 28 -10.01 5.59 27.24
N ALA A 29 -9.47 4.53 26.63
CA ALA A 29 -10.17 3.25 26.50
C ALA A 29 -9.85 2.24 27.63
N HIS A 30 -8.85 2.51 28.48
CA HIS A 30 -8.42 1.57 29.52
C HIS A 30 -8.62 2.03 30.98
N ASP A 31 -9.29 3.17 31.23
CA ASP A 31 -9.38 3.74 32.59
C ASP A 31 -10.80 3.73 33.19
N HIS A 32 -11.62 2.75 32.83
CA HIS A 32 -12.95 2.54 33.44
C HIS A 32 -13.17 1.11 33.95
N ALA A 33 -12.21 0.59 34.75
CA ALA A 33 -12.51 -0.50 35.66
C ALA A 33 -11.63 -0.35 36.92
N ASP A 34 -12.28 -0.09 38.05
CA ASP A 34 -11.83 -0.11 39.43
C ASP A 34 -11.55 1.23 40.11
N HIS A 35 -12.66 1.91 40.45
CA HIS A 35 -12.75 2.60 41.76
C HIS A 35 -13.87 1.96 42.58
N ALA A 36 -13.57 0.83 43.19
CA ALA A 36 -14.26 0.39 44.41
C ALA A 36 -13.41 0.81 45.61
N VAL A 37 -13.96 1.73 46.35
CA VAL A 37 -13.43 2.23 47.65
C VAL A 37 -13.43 1.10 48.65
N ALA A 38 -12.31 0.84 49.33
CA ALA A 38 -12.28 0.24 50.66
C ALA A 38 -11.00 0.66 51.41
N PRO A 39 -11.05 0.77 52.77
CA PRO A 39 -10.18 1.64 53.54
C PRO A 39 -8.95 0.93 54.15
N ASP A 40 -7.95 1.77 54.44
CA ASP A 40 -6.90 1.64 55.44
C ASP A 40 -6.46 0.23 55.91
N VAL A 41 -5.17 -0.09 55.63
CA VAL A 41 -4.26 -0.68 56.65
C VAL A 41 -2.80 -0.70 56.18
N ALA A 42 -1.94 -0.05 57.01
CA ALA A 42 -0.53 -0.37 57.36
C ALA A 42 0.58 -0.38 56.26
N ILE A 43 1.47 0.54 56.47
CA ILE A 43 2.85 0.68 56.01
C ILE A 43 3.68 -0.58 56.36
N VAL A 44 4.33 -1.18 55.37
CA VAL A 44 5.55 -1.98 55.54
C VAL A 44 6.54 -1.54 54.45
N PRO A 45 7.76 -1.13 54.79
CA PRO A 45 8.79 -0.79 53.82
C PRO A 45 9.58 -2.02 53.39
N ASP A 46 10.14 -1.91 52.18
CA ASP A 46 11.23 -2.74 51.70
C ASP A 46 10.87 -3.90 50.74
N ALA A 47 10.90 -3.60 49.45
CA ALA A 47 11.34 -4.54 48.43
C ALA A 47 11.89 -3.72 47.23
N THR A 48 13.19 -3.75 47.10
CA THR A 48 13.95 -3.30 45.94
C THR A 48 13.32 -3.75 44.62
N PRO A 49 13.18 -2.87 43.62
CA PRO A 49 12.79 -3.30 42.26
C PRO A 49 13.94 -4.12 41.70
N ASN A 50 13.70 -5.42 41.50
CA ASN A 50 14.52 -6.24 40.59
C ASN A 50 14.51 -5.57 39.24
N GLN A 51 15.59 -4.89 38.90
CA GLN A 51 15.94 -4.61 37.49
C GLN A 51 16.12 -5.98 36.84
N VAL A 52 15.11 -6.39 36.07
CA VAL A 52 15.27 -7.42 35.08
C VAL A 52 16.12 -6.79 34.00
N ASP A 53 17.39 -7.10 34.02
CA ASP A 53 18.37 -6.74 33.01
C ASP A 53 17.99 -7.48 31.73
N HIS A 54 17.19 -6.82 30.87
CA HIS A 54 16.95 -7.26 29.50
C HIS A 54 18.18 -6.91 28.69
N SER A 55 19.25 -7.69 28.87
CA SER A 55 20.34 -7.79 27.92
C SER A 55 19.78 -8.46 26.66
N HIS A 56 19.12 -7.66 25.82
CA HIS A 56 18.80 -8.09 24.48
C HIS A 56 20.10 -8.22 23.71
N ASP A 57 20.44 -9.45 23.36
CA ASP A 57 21.54 -9.80 22.46
C ASP A 57 21.37 -9.03 21.15
N HIS A 58 22.20 -7.99 20.96
CA HIS A 58 22.22 -7.16 19.76
C HIS A 58 22.50 -7.97 18.49
N ALA A 59 23.11 -9.15 18.60
CA ALA A 59 23.40 -10.05 17.49
C ALA A 59 22.13 -10.70 16.90
N ASP A 60 21.18 -11.14 17.73
CA ASP A 60 19.93 -11.77 17.26
C ASP A 60 18.98 -10.75 16.63
N GLY A 61 18.99 -9.50 17.10
CA GLY A 61 18.24 -8.39 16.53
C GLY A 61 18.70 -8.00 15.13
N GLU A 62 20.02 -8.04 14.89
CA GLU A 62 20.62 -7.65 13.60
C GLU A 62 20.37 -8.72 12.51
N VAL A 63 20.51 -10.00 12.85
CA VAL A 63 20.19 -11.13 11.95
C VAL A 63 18.71 -11.14 11.60
N GLY A 64 17.81 -10.92 12.57
CA GLY A 64 16.38 -10.83 12.36
C GLY A 64 15.99 -9.66 11.45
N SER A 65 16.64 -8.51 11.59
CA SER A 65 16.42 -7.33 10.74
C SER A 65 16.89 -7.55 9.30
N LEU A 66 18.04 -8.18 9.10
CA LEU A 66 18.57 -8.53 7.77
C LEU A 66 17.66 -9.52 7.05
N GLN A 67 17.19 -10.56 7.74
CA GLN A 67 16.27 -11.54 7.18
C GLN A 67 14.94 -10.90 6.77
N ARG A 68 14.34 -10.06 7.63
CA ARG A 68 13.12 -9.32 7.34
C ARG A 68 13.30 -8.43 6.12
N ASN A 69 14.39 -7.66 6.04
CA ASN A 69 14.67 -6.78 4.92
C ASN A 69 14.90 -7.55 3.61
N ALA A 70 15.56 -8.71 3.67
CA ALA A 70 15.76 -9.59 2.52
C ALA A 70 14.44 -10.16 2.00
N LEU A 71 13.58 -10.67 2.87
CA LEU A 71 12.26 -11.18 2.51
C LEU A 71 11.36 -10.08 1.93
N THR A 72 11.37 -8.90 2.53
CA THR A 72 10.65 -7.72 2.03
C THR A 72 11.14 -7.33 0.63
N SER A 73 12.46 -7.29 0.42
CA SER A 73 13.05 -6.98 -0.89
C SER A 73 12.69 -8.03 -1.94
N LEU A 74 12.72 -9.31 -1.57
CA LEU A 74 12.33 -10.43 -2.44
C LEU A 74 10.86 -10.31 -2.84
N PHE A 75 9.96 -10.08 -1.88
CA PHE A 75 8.53 -9.95 -2.13
C PHE A 75 8.23 -8.79 -3.09
N PHE A 76 8.77 -7.60 -2.82
CA PHE A 76 8.59 -6.45 -3.72
C PHE A 76 9.23 -6.70 -5.09
N GLY A 77 10.40 -7.33 -5.14
CA GLY A 77 11.04 -7.70 -6.40
C GLY A 77 10.16 -8.59 -7.26
N LEU A 78 9.58 -9.64 -6.68
CA LEU A 78 8.64 -10.54 -7.36
C LEU A 78 7.37 -9.82 -7.82
N ALA A 79 6.81 -8.94 -6.98
CA ALA A 79 5.63 -8.16 -7.35
C ALA A 79 5.91 -7.25 -8.56
N TYR A 80 7.06 -6.58 -8.58
CA TYR A 80 7.43 -5.73 -9.73
C TYR A 80 7.76 -6.52 -10.99
N VAL A 81 8.32 -7.72 -10.87
CA VAL A 81 8.46 -8.64 -12.01
C VAL A 81 7.08 -9.00 -12.57
N ALA A 82 6.11 -9.34 -11.72
CA ALA A 82 4.75 -9.62 -12.15
C ALA A 82 4.11 -8.42 -12.87
N TYR A 83 4.26 -7.21 -12.34
CA TYR A 83 3.79 -5.99 -13.03
C TYR A 83 4.49 -5.76 -14.37
N GLY A 84 5.79 -6.02 -14.45
CA GLY A 84 6.54 -5.97 -15.72
C GLY A 84 6.00 -6.96 -16.75
N LEU A 85 5.69 -8.19 -16.35
CA LEU A 85 5.08 -9.19 -17.23
C LEU A 85 3.69 -8.77 -17.72
N VAL A 86 2.87 -8.16 -16.86
CA VAL A 86 1.56 -7.61 -17.25
C VAL A 86 1.72 -6.50 -18.29
N LEU A 87 2.70 -5.59 -18.11
CA LEU A 87 3.00 -4.55 -19.09
C LEU A 87 3.43 -5.13 -20.43
N VAL A 88 4.35 -6.11 -20.43
CA VAL A 88 4.85 -6.78 -21.65
C VAL A 88 3.71 -7.53 -22.35
N ALA A 89 2.86 -8.22 -21.63
CA ALA A 89 1.66 -8.84 -22.20
C ALA A 89 0.72 -7.80 -22.83
N GLY A 90 0.55 -6.64 -22.17
CA GLY A 90 -0.19 -5.51 -22.74
C GLY A 90 0.43 -4.96 -24.01
N PHE A 91 1.76 -4.86 -24.09
CA PHE A 91 2.48 -4.44 -25.30
C PHE A 91 2.23 -5.42 -26.47
N GLY A 92 2.35 -6.73 -26.21
CA GLY A 92 2.05 -7.75 -27.20
C GLY A 92 0.60 -7.67 -27.69
N LEU A 93 -0.35 -7.46 -26.78
CA LEU A 93 -1.74 -7.27 -27.15
C LEU A 93 -1.95 -6.01 -28.00
N ALA A 94 -1.30 -4.89 -27.66
CA ALA A 94 -1.37 -3.67 -28.44
C ALA A 94 -0.84 -3.88 -29.87
N GLU A 95 0.24 -4.63 -30.05
CA GLU A 95 0.79 -4.96 -31.37
C GLU A 95 -0.15 -5.84 -32.22
N VAL A 96 -0.87 -6.79 -31.60
CA VAL A 96 -1.91 -7.57 -32.31
C VAL A 96 -2.98 -6.64 -32.90
N TYR A 97 -3.27 -5.51 -32.24
CA TYR A 97 -4.17 -4.48 -32.75
C TYR A 97 -3.46 -3.42 -33.61
N GLY A 98 -2.26 -3.69 -34.12
CA GLY A 98 -1.52 -2.81 -35.00
C GLY A 98 -0.94 -1.55 -34.36
N LYS A 99 -0.75 -1.55 -33.02
CA LYS A 99 -0.17 -0.44 -32.27
C LYS A 99 1.28 -0.77 -31.89
N GLN A 100 2.22 0.04 -32.36
CA GLN A 100 3.62 -0.10 -31.98
C GLN A 100 3.85 0.53 -30.61
N VAL A 101 4.64 -0.14 -29.76
CA VAL A 101 5.01 0.38 -28.45
C VAL A 101 6.44 0.91 -28.49
N THR A 102 6.57 2.22 -28.43
CA THR A 102 7.85 2.94 -28.30
C THR A 102 8.22 3.13 -26.84
N ARG A 103 9.45 3.58 -26.54
CA ARG A 103 9.87 3.94 -25.19
C ARG A 103 8.91 4.94 -24.51
N HIS A 104 8.49 5.96 -25.23
CA HIS A 104 7.56 6.97 -24.70
C HIS A 104 6.19 6.36 -24.38
N GLN A 105 5.69 5.51 -25.27
CA GLN A 105 4.44 4.79 -25.02
C GLN A 105 4.57 3.83 -23.84
N GLY A 106 5.73 3.15 -23.67
CA GLY A 106 6.01 2.33 -22.50
C GLY A 106 5.90 3.11 -21.19
N LEU A 107 6.41 4.35 -21.13
CA LEU A 107 6.23 5.24 -19.98
C LEU A 107 4.75 5.52 -19.70
N LEU A 108 3.96 5.82 -20.73
CA LEU A 108 2.51 6.05 -20.61
C LEU A 108 1.77 4.81 -20.09
N TRP A 109 2.16 3.62 -20.58
CA TRP A 109 1.65 2.35 -20.06
C TRP A 109 2.00 2.13 -18.59
N GLY A 110 3.21 2.49 -18.18
CA GLY A 110 3.60 2.43 -16.77
C GLY A 110 2.75 3.37 -15.90
N ILE A 111 2.54 4.62 -16.34
CA ILE A 111 1.67 5.57 -15.63
C ILE A 111 0.23 5.06 -15.59
N ALA A 112 -0.28 4.48 -16.68
CA ALA A 112 -1.62 3.89 -16.71
C ALA A 112 -1.74 2.67 -15.77
N GLY A 113 -0.69 1.84 -15.69
CA GLY A 113 -0.60 0.74 -14.73
C GLY A 113 -0.63 1.23 -13.28
N PHE A 114 0.14 2.27 -12.95
CA PHE A 114 0.06 2.93 -11.64
C PHE A 114 -1.35 3.43 -11.35
N ALA A 115 -1.96 4.13 -12.30
CA ALA A 115 -3.30 4.67 -12.14
C ALA A 115 -4.34 3.56 -11.90
N ALA A 116 -4.26 2.45 -12.63
CA ALA A 116 -5.20 1.34 -12.51
C ALA A 116 -5.00 0.51 -11.24
N VAL A 117 -3.74 0.18 -10.88
CA VAL A 117 -3.43 -0.81 -9.84
C VAL A 117 -3.28 -0.18 -8.46
N GLN A 118 -2.81 1.08 -8.39
CA GLN A 118 -2.55 1.75 -7.13
C GLN A 118 -3.39 3.01 -6.92
N LEU A 119 -3.39 3.94 -7.87
CA LEU A 119 -4.03 5.24 -7.64
C LEU A 119 -5.55 5.13 -7.53
N ALA A 120 -6.22 4.48 -8.48
CA ALA A 120 -7.68 4.38 -8.47
C ALA A 120 -8.21 3.63 -7.25
N PRO A 121 -7.67 2.44 -6.86
CA PRO A 121 -8.07 1.82 -5.60
C PRO A 121 -7.78 2.68 -4.38
N ALA A 122 -6.63 3.38 -4.33
CA ALA A 122 -6.23 4.19 -3.20
C ALA A 122 -7.07 5.46 -3.00
N MET A 123 -7.95 5.81 -3.93
CA MET A 123 -8.91 6.91 -3.74
C MET A 123 -9.98 6.59 -2.68
N VAL A 124 -10.19 5.32 -2.38
CA VAL A 124 -11.17 4.86 -1.38
C VAL A 124 -10.52 3.88 -0.38
N LEU A 125 -9.71 2.93 -0.85
CA LEU A 125 -8.88 2.04 -0.02
C LEU A 125 -7.43 2.51 -0.05
N GLU A 126 -7.12 3.48 0.79
CA GLU A 126 -5.76 4.00 0.91
C GLU A 126 -4.78 2.93 1.44
N PRO A 127 -3.47 3.05 1.15
CA PRO A 127 -2.46 2.20 1.76
C PRO A 127 -2.48 2.33 3.28
N GLU A 128 -2.66 1.21 3.98
CA GLU A 128 -2.81 1.15 5.43
C GLU A 128 -1.47 0.86 6.10
N LEU A 129 -1.29 1.44 7.30
CA LEU A 129 -0.21 1.12 8.21
C LEU A 129 -0.48 -0.19 8.96
N PRO A 130 0.57 -0.91 9.42
CA PRO A 130 0.41 -2.00 10.37
C PRO A 130 -0.42 -1.57 11.59
N GLY A 131 -1.27 -2.48 12.09
CA GLY A 131 -2.17 -2.20 13.22
C GLY A 131 -3.42 -1.39 12.89
N ALA A 132 -3.61 -0.97 11.62
CA ALA A 132 -4.87 -0.36 11.20
C ALA A 132 -6.00 -1.40 11.16
N MET A 133 -7.16 -1.06 11.70
CA MET A 133 -8.36 -1.88 11.55
C MET A 133 -8.91 -1.73 10.14
N ALA A 134 -9.28 -2.84 9.53
CA ALA A 134 -9.73 -2.88 8.14
C ALA A 134 -10.98 -3.75 7.98
N ALA A 135 -11.78 -3.50 6.96
CA ALA A 135 -12.90 -4.34 6.57
C ALA A 135 -12.43 -5.74 6.10
N ASP A 136 -13.38 -6.66 5.88
CA ASP A 136 -13.08 -8.03 5.44
C ASP A 136 -12.09 -8.08 4.27
N LEU A 137 -11.05 -8.87 4.42
CA LEU A 137 -9.94 -8.94 3.46
C LEU A 137 -10.41 -9.41 2.07
N ALA A 138 -11.30 -10.41 2.01
CA ALA A 138 -11.76 -10.96 0.73
C ALA A 138 -12.60 -9.93 -0.03
N ALA A 139 -13.48 -9.21 0.67
CA ALA A 139 -14.28 -8.14 0.08
C ALA A 139 -13.40 -7.02 -0.47
N ARG A 140 -12.37 -6.60 0.27
CA ARG A 140 -11.41 -5.58 -0.15
C ARG A 140 -10.61 -6.01 -1.37
N GLN A 141 -10.15 -7.27 -1.40
CA GLN A 141 -9.40 -7.82 -2.54
C GLN A 141 -10.26 -7.89 -3.81
N ILE A 142 -11.51 -8.32 -3.69
CA ILE A 142 -12.46 -8.38 -4.82
C ILE A 142 -12.72 -6.96 -5.35
N TRP A 143 -13.00 -6.02 -4.47
CA TRP A 143 -13.23 -4.62 -4.86
C TRP A 143 -11.99 -4.01 -5.51
N TRP A 144 -10.81 -4.21 -4.91
CA TRP A 144 -9.53 -3.74 -5.45
C TRP A 144 -9.28 -4.28 -6.86
N LEU A 145 -9.46 -5.60 -7.06
CA LEU A 145 -9.27 -6.22 -8.36
C LEU A 145 -10.28 -5.69 -9.38
N GLY A 146 -11.55 -5.57 -9.00
CA GLY A 146 -12.61 -4.98 -9.83
C GLY A 146 -12.27 -3.55 -10.26
N THR A 147 -11.79 -2.73 -9.33
CA THR A 147 -11.37 -1.35 -9.60
C THR A 147 -10.16 -1.30 -10.53
N ALA A 148 -9.13 -2.13 -10.29
CA ALA A 148 -7.94 -2.17 -11.13
C ALA A 148 -8.27 -2.60 -12.58
N VAL A 149 -9.08 -3.64 -12.74
CA VAL A 149 -9.52 -4.12 -14.07
C VAL A 149 -10.39 -3.08 -14.77
N SER A 150 -11.38 -2.54 -14.08
CA SER A 150 -12.30 -1.53 -14.63
C SER A 150 -11.55 -0.27 -15.07
N THR A 151 -10.62 0.21 -14.22
CA THR A 151 -9.77 1.37 -14.54
C THR A 151 -8.84 1.07 -15.71
N GLY A 152 -8.19 -0.09 -15.74
CA GLY A 152 -7.33 -0.50 -16.84
C GLY A 152 -8.07 -0.55 -18.19
N LEU A 153 -9.27 -1.14 -18.21
CA LEU A 153 -10.13 -1.17 -19.39
C LEU A 153 -10.61 0.23 -19.79
N GLY A 154 -11.01 1.06 -18.82
CA GLY A 154 -11.41 2.44 -19.07
C GLY A 154 -10.28 3.26 -19.70
N LEU A 155 -9.05 3.15 -19.19
CA LEU A 155 -7.87 3.81 -19.75
C LEU A 155 -7.52 3.27 -21.13
N ALA A 156 -7.66 1.96 -21.38
CA ALA A 156 -7.47 1.37 -22.69
C ALA A 156 -8.49 1.89 -23.72
N LEU A 157 -9.75 2.05 -23.32
CA LEU A 157 -10.79 2.63 -24.17
C LEU A 157 -10.52 4.11 -24.48
N LEU A 158 -10.00 4.89 -23.52
CA LEU A 158 -9.59 6.27 -23.77
C LEU A 158 -8.40 6.35 -24.72
N GLY A 159 -7.42 5.45 -24.57
CA GLY A 159 -6.21 5.45 -25.41
C GLY A 159 -6.42 4.92 -26.82
N TYR A 160 -7.28 3.93 -26.98
CA TYR A 160 -7.42 3.18 -28.24
C TYR A 160 -8.83 3.21 -28.85
N GLY A 161 -9.86 3.54 -28.05
CA GLY A 161 -11.23 3.68 -28.52
C GLY A 161 -11.43 4.88 -29.42
N ARG A 162 -12.51 4.87 -30.19
CA ARG A 162 -12.89 5.97 -31.08
C ARG A 162 -14.37 6.29 -30.92
N GLY A 163 -14.67 7.59 -30.96
CA GLY A 163 -16.04 8.08 -30.90
C GLY A 163 -16.57 8.22 -29.46
N LEU A 164 -17.68 8.95 -29.35
CA LEU A 164 -18.29 9.31 -28.07
C LEU A 164 -18.79 8.10 -27.27
N LEU A 165 -19.21 7.04 -27.94
CA LEU A 165 -19.66 5.82 -27.27
C LEU A 165 -18.55 5.17 -26.45
N MET A 166 -17.33 5.03 -27.04
CA MET A 166 -16.18 4.46 -26.34
C MET A 166 -15.69 5.37 -25.22
N ALA A 167 -15.73 6.69 -25.43
CA ALA A 167 -15.42 7.66 -24.38
C ALA A 167 -16.43 7.60 -23.22
N GLY A 168 -17.72 7.50 -23.51
CA GLY A 168 -18.76 7.35 -22.48
C GLY A 168 -18.62 6.05 -21.70
N LEU A 169 -18.32 4.93 -22.38
CA LEU A 169 -18.07 3.64 -21.72
C LEU A 169 -16.80 3.70 -20.84
N ALA A 170 -15.75 4.37 -21.31
CA ALA A 170 -14.53 4.57 -20.51
C ALA A 170 -14.82 5.35 -19.23
N VAL A 171 -15.57 6.46 -19.31
CA VAL A 171 -15.96 7.24 -18.13
C VAL A 171 -16.81 6.39 -17.17
N LEU A 172 -17.74 5.60 -17.70
CA LEU A 172 -18.55 4.69 -16.88
C LEU A 172 -17.67 3.68 -16.14
N LEU A 173 -16.70 3.04 -16.81
CA LEU A 173 -15.78 2.09 -16.21
C LEU A 173 -14.89 2.72 -15.15
N LEU A 174 -14.41 3.94 -15.38
CA LEU A 174 -13.60 4.67 -14.40
C LEU A 174 -14.41 5.09 -13.17
N ALA A 175 -15.66 5.47 -13.35
CA ALA A 175 -16.50 5.94 -12.25
C ALA A 175 -17.17 4.81 -11.45
N ALA A 176 -17.51 3.69 -12.10
CA ALA A 176 -18.34 2.64 -11.51
C ALA A 176 -17.81 2.10 -10.16
N PRO A 177 -16.52 1.76 -9.98
CA PRO A 177 -16.02 1.27 -8.71
C PRO A 177 -16.19 2.29 -7.57
N HIS A 178 -16.01 3.56 -7.87
CA HIS A 178 -16.11 4.65 -6.89
C HIS A 178 -17.56 4.99 -6.52
N VAL A 179 -18.49 4.77 -7.46
CA VAL A 179 -19.94 4.90 -7.20
C VAL A 179 -20.45 3.71 -6.38
N ILE A 180 -19.93 2.51 -6.64
CA ILE A 180 -20.27 1.31 -5.85
C ILE A 180 -19.76 1.45 -4.41
N GLY A 181 -18.60 2.07 -4.22
CA GLY A 181 -17.95 2.20 -2.92
C GLY A 181 -17.11 0.97 -2.54
N ALA A 182 -16.08 1.20 -1.73
CA ALA A 182 -15.26 0.13 -1.17
C ALA A 182 -15.89 -0.44 0.11
N PRO A 183 -15.53 -1.67 0.50
CA PRO A 183 -15.85 -2.18 1.82
C PRO A 183 -15.13 -1.37 2.89
N GLU A 184 -15.87 -0.69 3.75
CA GLU A 184 -15.39 0.16 4.83
C GLU A 184 -15.89 -0.36 6.18
N LEU A 185 -15.24 0.06 7.26
CA LEU A 185 -15.74 -0.13 8.62
C LEU A 185 -16.73 0.99 8.96
N ASP A 186 -17.67 0.70 9.88
CA ASP A 186 -18.68 1.67 10.36
C ASP A 186 -18.07 2.87 11.13
N GLY A 187 -16.78 2.82 11.43
CA GLY A 187 -16.06 3.87 12.14
C GLY A 187 -14.56 3.85 11.88
N PHE A 188 -13.97 5.05 11.89
CA PHE A 188 -12.51 5.19 11.78
C PHE A 188 -11.86 4.88 13.13
N THR A 189 -11.15 3.77 13.20
CA THR A 189 -10.40 3.34 14.37
C THR A 189 -8.98 2.95 13.99
N GLY A 190 -8.00 3.37 14.77
CA GLY A 190 -6.60 3.03 14.55
C GLY A 190 -5.74 3.46 15.72
N VAL A 191 -4.66 2.73 15.98
CA VAL A 191 -3.70 3.04 17.06
C VAL A 191 -2.71 4.12 16.63
N ALA A 192 -2.44 4.25 15.33
CA ALA A 192 -1.50 5.23 14.79
C ALA A 192 -2.17 6.60 14.57
N PRO A 193 -1.41 7.71 14.72
CA PRO A 193 -1.91 9.05 14.41
C PRO A 193 -2.36 9.18 12.95
N PRO A 194 -3.45 9.92 12.66
CA PRO A 194 -3.94 10.15 11.29
C PRO A 194 -2.89 10.79 10.37
N GLU A 195 -2.04 11.66 10.92
CA GLU A 195 -0.95 12.32 10.19
C GLU A 195 0.12 11.31 9.72
N LEU A 196 0.37 10.28 10.52
CA LEU A 196 1.28 9.19 10.14
C LEU A 196 0.68 8.36 9.01
N ALA A 197 -0.60 8.00 9.12
CA ALA A 197 -1.33 7.25 8.09
C ALA A 197 -1.37 8.01 6.75
N SER A 198 -1.73 9.29 6.76
CA SER A 198 -1.76 10.12 5.56
C SER A 198 -0.38 10.30 4.91
N SER A 199 0.67 10.49 5.74
CA SER A 199 2.06 10.58 5.27
C SER A 199 2.52 9.27 4.63
N PHE A 200 2.13 8.12 5.20
CA PHE A 200 2.43 6.80 4.67
C PHE A 200 1.74 6.58 3.32
N ALA A 201 0.43 6.87 3.23
CA ALA A 201 -0.34 6.74 2.00
C ALA A 201 0.26 7.60 0.87
N ALA A 202 0.53 8.88 1.14
CA ALA A 202 1.11 9.81 0.16
C ALA A 202 2.50 9.34 -0.33
N ARG A 203 3.39 8.91 0.58
CA ARG A 203 4.74 8.44 0.21
C ARG A 203 4.69 7.11 -0.53
N SER A 204 3.81 6.21 -0.14
CA SER A 204 3.62 4.91 -0.81
C SER A 204 3.16 5.11 -2.26
N LEU A 205 2.20 6.00 -2.50
CA LEU A 205 1.76 6.35 -3.84
C LEU A 205 2.84 7.06 -4.66
N GLY A 206 3.59 7.99 -4.05
CA GLY A 206 4.71 8.67 -4.72
C GLY A 206 5.81 7.71 -5.16
N VAL A 207 6.21 6.79 -4.29
CA VAL A 207 7.18 5.72 -4.63
C VAL A 207 6.61 4.81 -5.72
N GLY A 208 5.34 4.42 -5.60
CA GLY A 208 4.64 3.60 -6.60
C GLY A 208 4.67 4.24 -7.99
N LEU A 209 4.34 5.52 -8.10
CA LEU A 209 4.39 6.25 -9.38
C LEU A 209 5.79 6.21 -10.01
N ILE A 210 6.83 6.48 -9.23
CA ILE A 210 8.21 6.49 -9.74
C ILE A 210 8.61 5.09 -10.24
N VAL A 211 8.27 4.04 -9.49
CA VAL A 211 8.60 2.66 -9.85
C VAL A 211 7.83 2.23 -11.11
N TRP A 212 6.54 2.48 -11.19
CA TRP A 212 5.72 2.14 -12.35
C TRP A 212 6.16 2.89 -13.61
N ALA A 213 6.44 4.18 -13.50
CA ALA A 213 6.95 5.00 -14.62
C ALA A 213 8.30 4.47 -15.11
N SER A 214 9.21 4.15 -14.20
CA SER A 214 10.52 3.58 -14.53
C SER A 214 10.38 2.21 -15.19
N LEU A 215 9.53 1.33 -14.63
CA LEU A 215 9.26 0.00 -15.16
C LEU A 215 8.68 0.06 -16.57
N GLY A 216 7.68 0.93 -16.78
CA GLY A 216 7.09 1.12 -18.10
C GLY A 216 8.07 1.68 -19.13
N ALA A 217 8.88 2.66 -18.75
CA ALA A 217 9.91 3.24 -19.64
C ALA A 217 10.98 2.21 -20.02
N LEU A 218 11.47 1.41 -19.07
CA LEU A 218 12.46 0.36 -19.31
C LEU A 218 11.87 -0.78 -20.15
N ALA A 219 10.69 -1.28 -19.80
CA ALA A 219 10.01 -2.33 -20.56
C ALA A 219 9.74 -1.88 -22.01
N GLY A 220 9.24 -0.66 -22.20
CA GLY A 220 9.00 -0.10 -23.54
C GLY A 220 10.29 0.11 -24.34
N GLN A 221 11.39 0.48 -23.69
CA GLN A 221 12.69 0.61 -24.36
C GLN A 221 13.20 -0.77 -24.81
N LEU A 222 13.16 -1.79 -23.94
CA LEU A 222 13.60 -3.14 -24.28
C LEU A 222 12.72 -3.75 -25.38
N TRP A 223 11.41 -3.58 -25.29
CA TRP A 223 10.46 -4.01 -26.31
C TRP A 223 10.74 -3.40 -27.69
N ALA A 224 10.90 -2.07 -27.73
CA ALA A 224 11.20 -1.38 -28.98
C ALA A 224 12.58 -1.72 -29.56
N SER A 225 13.56 -2.14 -28.74
CA SER A 225 14.86 -2.59 -29.22
C SER A 225 14.81 -4.02 -29.78
N SER A 226 14.03 -4.90 -29.17
CA SER A 226 13.85 -6.29 -29.63
C SER A 226 13.15 -6.36 -30.99
N ASN A 227 12.22 -5.45 -31.27
CA ASN A 227 11.47 -5.43 -32.54
C ASN A 227 12.24 -4.77 -33.71
N ARG A 228 13.46 -4.27 -33.46
CA ARG A 228 14.33 -3.70 -34.51
C ARG A 228 15.40 -4.66 -35.01
N SER A 229 15.62 -5.77 -34.31
CA SER A 229 16.56 -6.84 -34.68
C SER A 229 15.88 -7.89 -35.54
#